data_66d9c7627709e54290198918146d0649
#
_entry.id   66d9c7627709e54290198918146d0649
#
_cell.length_a   1.000
_cell.length_b   1.000
_cell.length_c   1.000
_cell.angle_alpha   90.00
_cell.angle_beta   90.00
_cell.angle_gamma   90.00
#
_symmetry.space_group_name_H-M   'P 1'
#
loop_
_entity.id
_entity.type
_entity.pdbx_description
1 polymer ?
#
loop_
_entity_poly.entity_id
_entity_poly.type
_entity_poly.pdbx_seq_one_letter_code
_entity_poly.pdbx_strand_id
1 'polypeptide(L)'
;LNGDLRISALQQMEFLYKIEKRQLGLRPESYQTLMDIFELRVDQPFHLYGKTGWGFQDGKDIGWFVGFANWGKSRYLFATIMTSPEANYGKFDFGNKRIDVTKAAFQALYKR
;
A
#
# COMPACT_ATOMS: atom_id res chain seq x y z
N LEU A 1 -15.76 5.88 -3.99
CA LEU A 1 -14.84 6.92 -3.55
C LEU A 1 -14.41 7.74 -4.74
N ASN A 2 -14.83 8.96 -4.77
CA ASN A 2 -14.24 9.85 -5.76
C ASN A 2 -12.76 10.05 -5.38
N GLY A 3 -11.98 10.55 -6.28
CA GLY A 3 -10.55 10.67 -6.06
C GLY A 3 -10.11 11.81 -5.15
N ASP A 4 -11.01 12.42 -4.40
CA ASP A 4 -10.64 13.50 -3.51
C ASP A 4 -10.13 12.98 -2.17
N LEU A 5 -9.28 11.98 -2.24
CA LEU A 5 -8.73 11.33 -1.07
C LEU A 5 -7.44 12.03 -0.68
N ARG A 6 -7.45 12.72 0.45
CA ARG A 6 -6.32 13.52 0.90
C ARG A 6 -5.49 12.84 1.97
N ILE A 7 -5.52 11.51 1.99
CA ILE A 7 -4.73 10.74 2.94
C ILE A 7 -3.30 10.67 2.43
N SER A 8 -2.36 11.17 3.23
CA SER A 8 -0.95 11.13 2.88
C SER A 8 -0.37 9.72 3.10
N ALA A 9 0.81 9.47 2.54
CA ALA A 9 1.52 8.22 2.78
C ALA A 9 1.76 8.01 4.28
N LEU A 10 2.12 9.07 5.01
CA LEU A 10 2.35 8.96 6.45
C LEU A 10 1.08 8.59 7.21
N GLN A 11 -0.07 9.15 6.83
CA GLN A 11 -1.34 8.80 7.45
C GLN A 11 -1.71 7.35 7.20
N GLN A 12 -1.46 6.84 6.00
CA GLN A 12 -1.69 5.43 5.68
C GLN A 12 -0.77 4.53 6.50
N MET A 13 0.50 4.89 6.65
CA MET A 13 1.45 4.16 7.48
C MET A 13 0.99 4.13 8.94
N GLU A 14 0.51 5.26 9.44
CA GLU A 14 0.00 5.36 10.80
C GLU A 14 -1.19 4.45 11.04
N PHE A 15 -2.11 4.39 10.08
CA PHE A 15 -3.27 3.49 10.14
C PHE A 15 -2.82 2.03 10.14
N LEU A 16 -1.89 1.66 9.27
CA LEU A 16 -1.32 0.31 9.22
C LEU A 16 -0.67 -0.07 10.55
N TYR A 17 0.07 0.85 11.14
CA TYR A 17 0.71 0.64 12.42
C TYR A 17 -0.33 0.33 13.51
N LYS A 18 -1.43 1.09 13.52
CA LYS A 18 -2.51 0.87 14.49
C LYS A 18 -3.19 -0.48 14.30
N ILE A 19 -3.34 -0.94 13.06
CA ILE A 19 -3.85 -2.28 12.79
C ILE A 19 -2.89 -3.32 13.35
N GLU A 20 -1.60 -3.18 13.04
CA GLU A 20 -0.56 -4.11 13.46
C GLU A 20 -0.48 -4.22 14.98
N LYS A 21 -0.59 -3.09 15.68
CA LYS A 21 -0.51 -3.04 17.14
C LYS A 21 -1.86 -3.18 17.82
N ARG A 22 -2.92 -3.41 17.06
CA ARG A 22 -4.30 -3.57 17.57
C ARG A 22 -4.74 -2.41 18.46
N GLN A 23 -4.52 -1.18 17.96
CA GLN A 23 -4.77 0.06 18.70
C GLN A 23 -6.02 0.80 18.24
N LEU A 24 -6.94 0.12 17.54
CA LEU A 24 -8.18 0.74 17.05
C LEU A 24 -9.39 0.43 17.93
N GLY A 25 -9.21 -0.27 19.04
CA GLY A 25 -10.32 -0.63 19.92
C GLY A 25 -11.29 -1.64 19.33
N LEU A 26 -10.84 -2.43 18.37
CA LEU A 26 -11.67 -3.42 17.70
C LEU A 26 -11.54 -4.78 18.37
N ARG A 27 -12.54 -5.64 18.15
CA ARG A 27 -12.47 -7.04 18.59
C ARG A 27 -11.42 -7.80 17.78
N PRO A 28 -10.83 -8.87 18.33
CA PRO A 28 -9.78 -9.63 17.63
C PRO A 28 -10.17 -10.08 16.23
N GLU A 29 -11.39 -10.57 16.02
CA GLU A 29 -11.84 -11.02 14.72
C GLU A 29 -11.94 -9.88 13.68
N SER A 30 -12.16 -8.64 14.14
CA SER A 30 -12.20 -7.48 13.25
C SER A 30 -10.80 -7.14 12.75
N TYR A 31 -9.76 -7.29 13.57
CA TYR A 31 -8.38 -7.10 13.11
C TYR A 31 -8.00 -8.15 12.08
N GLN A 32 -8.44 -9.40 12.29
CA GLN A 32 -8.18 -10.45 11.29
C GLN A 32 -8.85 -10.12 9.97
N THR A 33 -10.08 -9.63 9.99
CA THR A 33 -10.78 -9.21 8.79
C THR A 33 -10.03 -8.09 8.07
N LEU A 34 -9.52 -7.11 8.81
CA LEU A 34 -8.71 -6.04 8.22
C LEU A 34 -7.42 -6.57 7.61
N MET A 35 -6.75 -7.50 8.30
CA MET A 35 -5.52 -8.09 7.76
C MET A 35 -5.78 -8.90 6.49
N ASP A 36 -6.93 -9.54 6.40
CA ASP A 36 -7.26 -10.38 5.25
C ASP A 36 -7.43 -9.60 3.95
N ILE A 37 -7.65 -8.30 4.01
CA ILE A 37 -7.73 -7.49 2.79
C ILE A 37 -6.36 -7.24 2.16
N PHE A 38 -5.29 -7.46 2.91
CA PHE A 38 -3.92 -7.31 2.39
C PHE A 38 -3.48 -8.63 1.78
N GLU A 39 -3.61 -8.73 0.48
CA GLU A 39 -3.30 -9.96 -0.25
C GLU A 39 -1.81 -10.12 -0.49
N LEU A 40 -1.35 -11.38 -0.53
CA LEU A 40 0.01 -11.68 -0.93
C LEU A 40 0.19 -11.32 -2.41
N ARG A 41 1.10 -10.38 -2.68
CA ARG A 41 1.35 -9.87 -4.05
C ARG A 41 2.71 -10.28 -4.59
N VAL A 42 3.68 -10.50 -3.71
CA VAL A 42 5.03 -10.93 -4.08
C VAL A 42 5.45 -12.00 -3.10
N ASP A 43 5.91 -13.14 -3.61
CA ASP A 43 6.25 -14.31 -2.80
C ASP A 43 7.76 -14.56 -2.72
N GLN A 44 8.54 -13.99 -3.62
CA GLN A 44 9.99 -14.17 -3.66
C GLN A 44 10.66 -12.87 -4.13
N PRO A 45 11.79 -12.49 -3.58
CA PRO A 45 12.57 -13.09 -2.49
C PRO A 45 12.06 -12.73 -1.09
N PHE A 46 11.03 -11.93 -1.00
CA PHE A 46 10.35 -11.54 0.24
C PHE A 46 8.84 -11.58 0.01
N HIS A 47 8.09 -11.46 1.07
CA HIS A 47 6.63 -11.50 0.96
C HIS A 47 6.07 -10.08 1.09
N LEU A 48 5.38 -9.62 0.05
CA LEU A 48 4.63 -8.36 0.10
C LEU A 48 3.14 -8.67 0.18
N TYR A 49 2.53 -8.18 1.24
CA TYR A 49 1.08 -8.25 1.42
C TYR A 49 0.56 -6.83 1.31
N GLY A 50 -0.41 -6.60 0.46
CA GLY A 50 -0.89 -5.25 0.33
C GLY A 50 -2.21 -5.12 -0.40
N LYS A 51 -2.75 -3.91 -0.31
CA LYS A 51 -3.98 -3.53 -0.97
C LYS A 51 -3.68 -2.35 -1.89
N THR A 52 -4.11 -2.48 -3.13
CA THR A 52 -4.02 -1.38 -4.09
C THR A 52 -5.27 -0.53 -4.01
N GLY A 53 -5.12 0.73 -4.36
CA GLY A 53 -6.24 1.64 -4.46
C GLY A 53 -5.97 2.66 -5.54
N TRP A 54 -7.00 3.43 -5.87
CA TRP A 54 -6.95 4.38 -6.95
C TRP A 54 -7.96 5.48 -6.73
N GLY A 55 -7.56 6.69 -7.08
CA GLY A 55 -8.41 7.86 -7.01
C GLY A 55 -7.86 8.93 -7.94
N PHE A 56 -8.31 10.16 -7.77
CA PHE A 56 -7.73 11.25 -8.54
C PHE A 56 -7.86 12.57 -7.77
N GLN A 57 -6.96 13.50 -8.11
CA GLN A 57 -6.93 14.83 -7.52
C GLN A 57 -6.38 15.79 -8.58
N ASP A 58 -7.05 16.93 -8.74
CA ASP A 58 -6.66 17.94 -9.71
C ASP A 58 -6.54 17.38 -11.14
N GLY A 59 -7.43 16.42 -11.47
CA GLY A 59 -7.47 15.78 -12.77
C GLY A 59 -6.46 14.67 -12.96
N LYS A 60 -5.46 14.54 -12.09
CA LYS A 60 -4.46 13.48 -12.17
C LYS A 60 -4.89 12.27 -11.38
N ASP A 61 -4.60 11.10 -11.92
CA ASP A 61 -4.90 9.86 -11.24
C ASP A 61 -3.83 9.59 -10.18
N ILE A 62 -4.28 9.07 -9.06
CA ILE A 62 -3.41 8.69 -7.95
C ILE A 62 -3.63 7.22 -7.69
N GLY A 63 -2.54 6.47 -7.71
CA GLY A 63 -2.59 5.06 -7.38
C GLY A 63 -1.76 4.79 -6.13
N TRP A 64 -2.22 3.87 -5.28
CA TRP A 64 -1.45 3.52 -4.10
C TRP A 64 -1.41 2.01 -3.89
N PHE A 65 -0.39 1.59 -3.17
CA PHE A 65 -0.21 0.23 -2.72
C PHE A 65 0.35 0.30 -1.31
N VAL A 66 -0.39 -0.21 -0.35
CA VAL A 66 -0.05 -0.12 1.06
C VAL A 66 -0.12 -1.50 1.71
N GLY A 67 0.72 -1.74 2.69
CA GLY A 67 0.68 -3.02 3.37
C GLY A 67 1.94 -3.34 4.17
N PHE A 68 2.31 -4.61 4.12
CA PHE A 68 3.37 -5.19 4.94
C PHE A 68 4.36 -5.95 4.08
N ALA A 69 5.64 -5.82 4.40
CA ALA A 69 6.70 -6.58 3.77
C ALA A 69 7.39 -7.44 4.83
N ASN A 70 7.41 -8.74 4.61
CA ASN A 70 8.08 -9.68 5.49
C ASN A 70 9.36 -10.18 4.85
N TRP A 71 10.47 -10.00 5.55
CA TRP A 71 11.78 -10.48 5.13
C TRP A 71 12.46 -11.13 6.32
N GLY A 72 12.63 -12.46 6.27
CA GLY A 72 13.12 -13.19 7.43
C GLY A 72 12.21 -13.00 8.63
N LYS A 73 12.77 -12.48 9.71
CA LYS A 73 12.01 -12.21 10.94
C LYS A 73 11.53 -10.75 11.03
N SER A 74 11.83 -9.95 10.03
CA SER A 74 11.48 -8.52 10.05
C SER A 74 10.19 -8.28 9.29
N ARG A 75 9.38 -7.38 9.82
CA ARG A 75 8.17 -6.90 9.13
C ARG A 75 8.25 -5.39 9.02
N TYR A 76 8.02 -4.91 7.81
CA TYR A 76 8.03 -3.49 7.50
C TYR A 76 6.65 -3.07 7.04
N LEU A 77 6.25 -1.88 7.41
CA LEU A 77 5.07 -1.24 6.86
C LEU A 77 5.49 -0.40 5.66
N PHE A 78 4.65 -0.32 4.65
CA PHE A 78 4.96 0.51 3.49
C PHE A 78 3.72 1.19 2.94
N ALA A 79 3.95 2.31 2.28
CA ALA A 79 2.93 3.01 1.50
C ALA A 79 3.60 3.58 0.26
N THR A 80 3.18 3.10 -0.89
CA THR A 80 3.65 3.56 -2.18
C THR A 80 2.54 4.37 -2.84
N ILE A 81 2.87 5.59 -3.26
CA ILE A 81 1.93 6.48 -3.92
C ILE A 81 2.51 6.90 -5.26
N MET A 82 1.72 6.76 -6.30
CA MET A 82 2.08 7.16 -7.65
C MET A 82 1.03 8.10 -8.20
N THR A 83 1.48 9.04 -9.01
CA THR A 83 0.60 9.98 -9.67
C THR A 83 0.79 9.82 -11.19
N SER A 84 -0.29 9.91 -11.95
CA SER A 84 -0.17 9.88 -13.40
C SER A 84 0.65 11.09 -13.89
N PRO A 85 1.44 10.94 -14.98
CA PRO A 85 2.31 12.03 -15.45
C PRO A 85 1.56 13.26 -15.94
N GLU A 86 0.28 13.08 -16.32
CA GLU A 86 -0.56 14.18 -16.78
C GLU A 86 -2.00 13.94 -16.33
N ALA A 87 -2.85 14.92 -16.55
CA ALA A 87 -4.25 14.84 -16.16
C ALA A 87 -4.99 13.84 -17.04
N ASN A 88 -5.38 12.70 -16.45
CA ASN A 88 -6.09 11.63 -17.15
C ASN A 88 -7.54 11.46 -16.68
N TYR A 89 -7.95 12.23 -15.69
CA TYR A 89 -9.34 12.28 -15.18
C TYR A 89 -9.93 10.90 -14.89
N GLY A 90 -9.18 10.07 -14.19
CA GLY A 90 -9.65 8.76 -13.79
C GLY A 90 -9.48 7.66 -14.84
N LYS A 91 -8.68 7.89 -15.87
CA LYS A 91 -8.50 6.93 -16.97
C LYS A 91 -7.10 6.31 -17.04
N PHE A 92 -6.20 6.71 -16.14
CA PHE A 92 -4.85 6.17 -16.16
C PHE A 92 -4.83 4.75 -15.59
N ASP A 93 -4.24 3.82 -16.34
CA ASP A 93 -4.08 2.45 -15.90
C ASP A 93 -2.69 2.29 -15.28
N PHE A 94 -2.65 2.13 -13.96
CA PHE A 94 -1.39 1.89 -13.25
C PHE A 94 -0.90 0.45 -13.44
N GLY A 95 -1.81 -0.49 -13.78
CA GLY A 95 -1.45 -1.89 -13.89
C GLY A 95 -0.75 -2.39 -12.63
N ASN A 96 0.35 -3.11 -12.80
CA ASN A 96 1.15 -3.62 -11.68
C ASN A 96 2.28 -2.65 -11.27
N LYS A 97 2.33 -1.44 -11.81
CA LYS A 97 3.41 -0.51 -11.54
C LYS A 97 3.56 -0.19 -10.05
N ARG A 98 2.44 -0.05 -9.34
CA ARG A 98 2.45 0.23 -7.90
C ARG A 98 3.17 -0.86 -7.13
N ILE A 99 2.92 -2.11 -7.49
CA ILE A 99 3.54 -3.27 -6.86
C ILE A 99 5.00 -3.38 -7.29
N ASP A 100 5.27 -3.19 -8.58
CA ASP A 100 6.63 -3.31 -9.13
C ASP A 100 7.58 -2.29 -8.52
N VAL A 101 7.13 -1.06 -8.35
CA VAL A 101 7.92 0.01 -7.71
C VAL A 101 8.24 -0.35 -6.27
N THR A 102 7.25 -0.85 -5.54
CA THR A 102 7.43 -1.27 -4.15
C THR A 102 8.42 -2.42 -4.05
N LYS A 103 8.29 -3.41 -4.92
CA LYS A 103 9.20 -4.55 -4.98
C LYS A 103 10.62 -4.08 -5.25
N ALA A 104 10.80 -3.19 -6.23
CA ALA A 104 12.12 -2.66 -6.59
C ALA A 104 12.75 -1.90 -5.42
N ALA A 105 11.97 -1.11 -4.70
CA ALA A 105 12.46 -0.37 -3.54
C ALA A 105 12.97 -1.31 -2.45
N PHE A 106 12.23 -2.38 -2.13
CA PHE A 106 12.67 -3.35 -1.14
C PHE A 106 13.87 -4.13 -1.61
N GLN A 107 13.93 -4.51 -2.89
CA GLN A 107 15.10 -5.19 -3.46
C GLN A 107 16.36 -4.32 -3.33
N ALA A 108 16.24 -3.02 -3.61
CA ALA A 108 17.36 -2.09 -3.47
C ALA A 108 17.81 -1.97 -2.01
N LEU A 109 16.86 -1.96 -1.09
CA LEU A 109 17.16 -1.87 0.35
C LEU A 109 17.94 -3.07 0.84
N TYR A 110 17.62 -4.27 0.34
CA TYR A 110 18.23 -5.51 0.81
C TYR A 110 19.49 -5.95 0.07
N LYS A 111 19.85 -5.25 -0.99
CA LYS A 111 21.08 -5.55 -1.73
C LYS A 111 22.32 -4.86 -1.16
N ARG A 112 22.15 -4.16 -0.05
CA ARG A 112 23.27 -3.46 0.57
C ARG A 112 24.14 -4.39 1.38
#